data_fbbce9fee57f87de9bc8fa88969da8a8
#
_entry.id   fbbce9fee57f87de9bc8fa88969da8a8
#
_cell.length_a   1.000
_cell.length_b   1.000
_cell.length_c   1.000
_cell.angle_alpha   90.00
_cell.angle_beta   90.00
_cell.angle_gamma   90.00
#
_symmetry.space_group_name_H-M   'P 1'
#
loop_
_entity.id
_entity.type
_entity.pdbx_description
1 polymer ?
#
loop_
_entity_poly.entity_id
_entity_poly.type
_entity_poly.pdbx_seq_one_letter_code
_entity_poly.pdbx_strand_id
1 'polypeptide(L)'
;MLPSEHLVRAREDLRRLVRIPSVSARGECLSDCAHAVRDLLVAAGFRTEICAGEIGPFVVAEIGDGPLAVMVYNHYDVQPEDPAPLWKSPPFELSERDGRWYGRGVADDKGEFISRLEGWRLFREEHPGALPFRFIWLIDGEEEIGSPSLETFLKTRFQDEKVDVCWWEYGEIDSTGRPIVLCGFKGVMAVELRCRTARADLHSSLGAVFDNPLWRLAAATASLRDGSGRVLVDGFYDTVRQPAQDGLDLAAKPPFSFDSLVQATGGQKVLDGIHEANFYAAMNFEPCMNVNGFSGGYAGEGAKTVLPAEGSVKIDFRLVPDQDPQHVVRLLRAHLDRLGFEDVELIVHDANVKPVRSSTDHWFIQDAREILEKHFGRPVIVQPSSPASGTAHPFVEQLGADIVGIGLTHHGAMLHSPNENIIIEQFEAMIECSAALFRRFAERAAGMRSEIKSNDVFPMNGVTP
;
A
#
# COMPACT_ATOMS: atom_id res chain seq x y z
N MET A 1 18.26 -23.65 -7.30
CA MET A 1 19.33 -22.67 -6.91
C MET A 1 19.53 -21.75 -8.09
N LEU A 2 19.38 -20.45 -7.88
CA LEU A 2 19.53 -19.45 -8.92
C LEU A 2 20.93 -19.51 -9.54
N PRO A 3 21.09 -19.54 -10.88
CA PRO A 3 22.41 -19.43 -11.50
C PRO A 3 23.08 -18.09 -11.13
N SER A 4 24.37 -18.13 -10.83
CA SER A 4 25.10 -16.95 -10.32
C SER A 4 25.08 -15.75 -11.26
N GLU A 5 24.97 -15.97 -12.55
CA GLU A 5 24.86 -14.91 -13.57
C GLU A 5 23.60 -14.05 -13.42
N HIS A 6 22.47 -14.63 -13.02
CA HIS A 6 21.21 -13.92 -12.76
C HIS A 6 21.36 -12.96 -11.58
N LEU A 7 21.97 -13.41 -10.46
CA LEU A 7 22.18 -12.53 -9.31
C LEU A 7 23.15 -11.40 -9.63
N VAL A 8 24.21 -11.67 -10.39
CA VAL A 8 25.18 -10.64 -10.83
C VAL A 8 24.50 -9.59 -11.70
N ARG A 9 23.68 -10.02 -12.67
CA ARG A 9 22.92 -9.13 -13.54
C ARG A 9 21.93 -8.29 -12.76
N ALA A 10 21.13 -8.91 -11.88
CA ALA A 10 20.17 -8.22 -11.04
C ALA A 10 20.84 -7.18 -10.13
N ARG A 11 21.98 -7.53 -9.51
CA ARG A 11 22.76 -6.60 -8.69
C ARG A 11 23.26 -5.37 -9.49
N GLU A 12 23.72 -5.58 -10.72
CA GLU A 12 24.20 -4.47 -11.55
C GLU A 12 23.06 -3.57 -12.01
N ASP A 13 21.90 -4.15 -12.39
CA ASP A 13 20.71 -3.39 -12.75
C ASP A 13 20.18 -2.59 -11.54
N LEU A 14 20.13 -3.20 -10.36
CA LEU A 14 19.75 -2.51 -9.12
C LEU A 14 20.72 -1.37 -8.79
N ARG A 15 22.04 -1.61 -8.92
CA ARG A 15 23.07 -0.58 -8.73
C ARG A 15 22.86 0.59 -9.68
N ARG A 16 22.52 0.32 -10.95
CA ARG A 16 22.23 1.36 -11.95
C ARG A 16 21.04 2.22 -11.52
N LEU A 17 19.94 1.61 -11.04
CA LEU A 17 18.76 2.34 -10.62
C LEU A 17 18.96 3.10 -9.31
N VAL A 18 19.62 2.51 -8.32
CA VAL A 18 19.92 3.17 -7.02
C VAL A 18 20.74 4.43 -7.20
N ARG A 19 21.67 4.47 -8.18
CA ARG A 19 22.47 5.65 -8.48
C ARG A 19 21.70 6.85 -9.01
N ILE A 20 20.45 6.66 -9.41
CA ILE A 20 19.58 7.73 -9.89
C ILE A 20 18.70 8.16 -8.71
N PRO A 21 18.93 9.35 -8.11
CA PRO A 21 18.17 9.85 -6.97
C PRO A 21 16.80 10.38 -7.43
N SER A 22 15.91 9.48 -7.79
CA SER A 22 14.56 9.78 -8.29
C SER A 22 13.61 10.15 -7.14
N VAL A 23 13.87 11.28 -6.49
CA VAL A 23 13.11 11.75 -5.31
C VAL A 23 11.89 12.53 -5.76
N SER A 24 10.70 11.91 -5.73
CA SER A 24 9.45 12.52 -6.19
C SER A 24 9.06 13.77 -5.41
N ALA A 25 9.24 13.77 -4.09
CA ALA A 25 8.97 14.93 -3.23
C ALA A 25 9.77 16.19 -3.61
N ARG A 26 10.87 16.04 -4.37
CA ARG A 26 11.70 17.15 -4.89
C ARG A 26 11.59 17.29 -6.41
N GLY A 27 10.92 16.38 -7.12
CA GLY A 27 10.89 16.33 -8.58
C GLY A 27 12.24 16.01 -9.22
N GLU A 28 13.15 15.35 -8.49
CA GLU A 28 14.55 15.13 -8.91
C GLU A 28 14.68 13.84 -9.72
N CYS A 29 15.40 13.86 -10.83
CA CYS A 29 15.85 12.70 -11.64
C CYS A 29 14.73 11.69 -12.04
N LEU A 30 13.45 12.07 -11.98
CA LEU A 30 12.33 11.16 -12.29
C LEU A 30 12.37 10.71 -13.75
N SER A 31 12.56 11.64 -14.69
CA SER A 31 12.67 11.32 -16.12
C SER A 31 13.87 10.43 -16.43
N ASP A 32 15.01 10.65 -15.80
CA ASP A 32 16.23 9.85 -16.00
C ASP A 32 16.00 8.41 -15.51
N CYS A 33 15.33 8.25 -14.38
CA CYS A 33 14.99 6.94 -13.84
C CYS A 33 13.95 6.21 -14.71
N ALA A 34 12.91 6.91 -15.18
CA ALA A 34 11.93 6.35 -16.10
C ALA A 34 12.58 5.82 -17.39
N HIS A 35 13.55 6.57 -17.96
CA HIS A 35 14.31 6.12 -19.12
C HIS A 35 15.16 4.87 -18.80
N ALA A 36 15.82 4.83 -17.63
CA ALA A 36 16.60 3.67 -17.21
C ALA A 36 15.72 2.41 -17.03
N VAL A 37 14.54 2.56 -16.41
CA VAL A 37 13.53 1.50 -16.25
C VAL A 37 13.03 1.02 -17.61
N ARG A 38 12.64 1.94 -18.51
CA ARG A 38 12.25 1.61 -19.89
C ARG A 38 13.30 0.78 -20.61
N ASP A 39 14.58 1.18 -20.53
CA ASP A 39 15.67 0.49 -21.22
C ASP A 39 15.83 -0.94 -20.72
N LEU A 40 15.67 -1.19 -19.43
CA LEU A 40 15.70 -2.53 -18.84
C LEU A 40 14.52 -3.40 -19.34
N LEU A 41 13.33 -2.82 -19.44
CA LEU A 41 12.14 -3.52 -19.93
C LEU A 41 12.20 -3.80 -21.43
N VAL A 42 12.72 -2.87 -22.25
CA VAL A 42 12.98 -3.09 -23.68
C VAL A 42 13.98 -4.22 -23.88
N ALA A 43 15.07 -4.23 -23.10
CA ALA A 43 16.06 -5.32 -23.14
C ALA A 43 15.48 -6.68 -22.70
N ALA A 44 14.42 -6.67 -21.87
CA ALA A 44 13.68 -7.87 -21.45
C ALA A 44 12.55 -8.29 -22.43
N GLY A 45 12.41 -7.59 -23.56
CA GLY A 45 11.51 -7.95 -24.65
C GLY A 45 10.14 -7.29 -24.62
N PHE A 46 9.90 -6.31 -23.75
CA PHE A 46 8.63 -5.59 -23.69
C PHE A 46 8.53 -4.47 -24.74
N ARG A 47 7.32 -4.24 -25.21
CA ARG A 47 6.94 -2.99 -25.84
C ARG A 47 6.69 -1.97 -24.73
N THR A 48 7.41 -0.87 -24.72
CA THR A 48 7.37 0.10 -23.62
C THR A 48 7.01 1.51 -24.08
N GLU A 49 6.30 2.22 -23.24
CA GLU A 49 5.91 3.62 -23.43
C GLU A 49 6.22 4.39 -22.13
N ILE A 50 6.71 5.63 -22.27
CA ILE A 50 6.81 6.58 -21.16
C ILE A 50 5.64 7.56 -21.31
N CYS A 51 4.78 7.60 -20.30
CA CYS A 51 3.58 8.42 -20.28
C CYS A 51 3.75 9.54 -19.24
N ALA A 52 3.22 10.72 -19.54
CA ALA A 52 3.31 11.85 -18.62
C ALA A 52 2.44 11.61 -17.38
N GLY A 53 3.00 11.83 -16.18
CA GLY A 53 2.30 12.09 -14.94
C GLY A 53 2.32 13.59 -14.63
N GLU A 54 1.80 13.99 -13.49
CA GLU A 54 1.80 15.39 -13.04
C GLU A 54 3.20 15.81 -12.57
N ILE A 55 3.88 14.95 -11.81
CA ILE A 55 5.20 15.18 -11.23
C ILE A 55 6.24 14.27 -11.89
N GLY A 56 5.98 12.96 -11.94
CA GLY A 56 6.83 11.93 -12.50
C GLY A 56 6.15 11.13 -13.61
N PRO A 57 6.87 10.73 -14.68
CA PRO A 57 6.28 9.92 -15.74
C PRO A 57 6.00 8.47 -15.27
N PHE A 58 4.94 7.87 -15.83
CA PHE A 58 4.70 6.44 -15.80
C PHE A 58 5.49 5.71 -16.87
N VAL A 59 5.94 4.50 -16.59
CA VAL A 59 6.46 3.57 -17.60
C VAL A 59 5.48 2.41 -17.75
N VAL A 60 4.90 2.26 -18.95
CA VAL A 60 4.02 1.15 -19.28
C VAL A 60 4.77 0.18 -20.18
N ALA A 61 4.79 -1.08 -19.81
CA ALA A 61 5.40 -2.15 -20.60
C ALA A 61 4.41 -3.28 -20.82
N GLU A 62 4.28 -3.73 -22.06
CA GLU A 62 3.29 -4.76 -22.43
C GLU A 62 3.94 -5.84 -23.26
N ILE A 63 3.51 -7.10 -23.05
CA ILE A 63 3.90 -8.25 -23.86
C ILE A 63 2.84 -9.35 -23.80
N GLY A 64 2.76 -10.14 -24.86
CA GLY A 64 1.85 -11.27 -24.94
C GLY A 64 0.42 -10.89 -25.30
N ASP A 65 -0.38 -11.93 -25.51
CA ASP A 65 -1.80 -11.85 -25.84
C ASP A 65 -2.49 -13.14 -25.39
N GLY A 66 -3.60 -13.02 -24.67
CA GLY A 66 -4.31 -14.19 -24.17
C GLY A 66 -5.50 -13.87 -23.28
N PRO A 67 -6.22 -14.92 -22.85
CA PRO A 67 -7.45 -14.78 -22.08
C PRO A 67 -7.21 -14.34 -20.62
N LEU A 68 -5.99 -14.50 -20.09
CA LEU A 68 -5.59 -14.05 -18.78
C LEU A 68 -4.82 -12.75 -18.91
N ALA A 69 -5.26 -11.70 -18.24
CA ALA A 69 -4.58 -10.41 -18.17
C ALA A 69 -4.00 -10.19 -16.77
N VAL A 70 -2.68 -10.11 -16.69
CA VAL A 70 -1.95 -9.87 -15.43
C VAL A 70 -1.28 -8.51 -15.50
N MET A 71 -1.49 -7.71 -14.47
CA MET A 71 -0.75 -6.46 -14.26
C MET A 71 0.22 -6.64 -13.10
N VAL A 72 1.43 -6.11 -13.25
CA VAL A 72 2.37 -5.91 -12.16
C VAL A 72 2.52 -4.41 -11.96
N TYR A 73 2.38 -3.96 -10.74
CA TYR A 73 2.59 -2.57 -10.36
C TYR A 73 3.85 -2.45 -9.51
N ASN A 74 4.68 -1.49 -9.88
CA ASN A 74 5.88 -1.08 -9.16
C ASN A 74 6.03 0.44 -9.23
N HIS A 75 6.97 1.00 -8.47
CA HIS A 75 7.38 2.39 -8.62
C HIS A 75 8.90 2.53 -8.68
N TYR A 76 9.38 3.63 -9.24
CA TYR A 76 10.81 3.91 -9.33
C TYR A 76 11.24 5.16 -8.58
N ASP A 77 10.28 5.96 -8.13
CA ASP A 77 10.56 7.08 -7.25
C ASP A 77 10.89 6.61 -5.83
N VAL A 78 11.48 7.46 -5.05
CA VAL A 78 11.96 7.13 -3.71
C VAL A 78 11.80 8.31 -2.76
N GLN A 79 11.73 8.01 -1.46
CA GLN A 79 11.77 9.02 -0.40
C GLN A 79 13.12 9.74 -0.35
N PRO A 80 13.17 10.98 0.15
CA PRO A 80 14.41 11.68 0.47
C PRO A 80 15.34 10.84 1.36
N GLU A 81 16.63 11.04 1.22
CA GLU A 81 17.67 10.39 2.02
C GLU A 81 17.79 10.93 3.46
N ASP A 82 17.09 11.99 3.79
CA ASP A 82 17.21 12.67 5.08
C ASP A 82 16.78 11.78 6.27
N PRO A 83 17.49 11.85 7.40
CA PRO A 83 18.71 12.63 7.65
C PRO A 83 20.00 11.94 7.14
N ALA A 84 20.61 12.49 6.09
CA ALA A 84 21.79 11.93 5.41
C ALA A 84 22.96 11.53 6.33
N PRO A 85 23.29 12.26 7.44
CA PRO A 85 24.39 11.87 8.34
C PRO A 85 24.21 10.54 9.07
N LEU A 86 23.01 9.97 9.08
CA LEU A 86 22.74 8.66 9.74
C LEU A 86 22.97 7.48 8.81
N TRP A 87 23.25 7.70 7.53
CA TRP A 87 23.63 6.63 6.61
C TRP A 87 25.08 6.18 6.85
N LYS A 88 25.29 4.87 6.92
CA LYS A 88 26.63 4.25 7.05
C LYS A 88 27.37 4.15 5.71
N SER A 89 26.68 4.30 4.59
CA SER A 89 27.21 4.35 3.23
C SER A 89 26.37 5.37 2.43
N PRO A 90 26.89 5.93 1.33
CA PRO A 90 26.11 6.88 0.52
C PRO A 90 24.76 6.30 0.11
N PRO A 91 23.64 7.01 0.31
CA PRO A 91 22.29 6.47 0.11
C PRO A 91 22.00 6.06 -1.35
N PHE A 92 22.61 6.72 -2.32
CA PHE A 92 22.46 6.43 -3.75
C PHE A 92 23.64 5.64 -4.35
N GLU A 93 24.30 4.85 -3.50
CA GLU A 93 25.34 3.89 -3.90
C GLU A 93 25.03 2.53 -3.28
N LEU A 94 24.75 1.52 -4.14
CA LEU A 94 24.49 0.17 -3.66
C LEU A 94 25.69 -0.38 -2.92
N SER A 95 25.53 -0.62 -1.64
CA SER A 95 26.59 -1.12 -0.75
C SER A 95 26.18 -2.49 -0.17
N GLU A 96 27.18 -3.37 0.00
CA GLU A 96 26.95 -4.70 0.55
C GLU A 96 27.61 -4.85 1.92
N ARG A 97 26.86 -5.30 2.93
CA ARG A 97 27.33 -5.60 4.29
C ARG A 97 26.46 -6.72 4.90
N ASP A 98 27.08 -7.62 5.60
CA ASP A 98 26.41 -8.63 6.43
C ASP A 98 25.28 -9.40 5.69
N GLY A 99 25.52 -9.78 4.42
CA GLY A 99 24.55 -10.49 3.59
C GLY A 99 23.36 -9.63 3.14
N ARG A 100 23.50 -8.31 3.15
CA ARG A 100 22.45 -7.34 2.74
C ARG A 100 22.99 -6.32 1.76
N TRP A 101 22.09 -5.85 0.89
CA TRP A 101 22.32 -4.67 0.06
C TRP A 101 21.64 -3.46 0.69
N TYR A 102 22.38 -2.36 0.75
CA TYR A 102 21.95 -1.08 1.31
C TYR A 102 21.95 0.01 0.25
N GLY A 103 20.93 0.84 0.27
CA GLY A 103 20.76 2.01 -0.58
C GLY A 103 19.32 2.49 -0.54
N ARG A 104 19.07 3.75 -0.87
CA ARG A 104 17.69 4.26 -0.97
C ARG A 104 16.98 3.65 -2.18
N GLY A 105 15.79 3.09 -1.98
CA GLY A 105 15.01 2.39 -3.01
C GLY A 105 15.35 0.91 -3.18
N VAL A 106 16.28 0.35 -2.37
CA VAL A 106 16.62 -1.09 -2.50
C VAL A 106 15.49 -2.00 -2.03
N ALA A 107 14.66 -1.55 -1.09
CA ALA A 107 13.51 -2.28 -0.59
C ALA A 107 12.20 -1.67 -1.08
N ASP A 108 12.19 -0.37 -1.35
CA ASP A 108 11.03 0.43 -1.68
C ASP A 108 11.35 1.39 -2.85
N ASP A 109 11.14 1.00 -4.13
CA ASP A 109 10.62 -0.28 -4.66
C ASP A 109 11.52 -0.83 -5.79
N LYS A 110 12.69 -0.16 -6.06
CA LYS A 110 13.62 -0.55 -7.14
C LYS A 110 14.10 -2.00 -7.03
N GLY A 111 14.29 -2.50 -5.78
CA GLY A 111 14.69 -3.89 -5.55
C GLY A 111 13.58 -4.88 -5.87
N GLU A 112 12.34 -4.59 -5.51
CA GLU A 112 11.17 -5.38 -5.90
C GLU A 112 11.05 -5.48 -7.42
N PHE A 113 11.11 -4.33 -8.11
CA PHE A 113 11.09 -4.27 -9.56
C PHE A 113 12.19 -5.15 -10.18
N ILE A 114 13.44 -5.04 -9.71
CA ILE A 114 14.57 -5.82 -10.27
C ILE A 114 14.43 -7.30 -9.97
N SER A 115 13.94 -7.70 -8.79
CA SER A 115 13.72 -9.11 -8.46
C SER A 115 12.70 -9.75 -9.40
N ARG A 116 11.60 -9.05 -9.69
CA ARG A 116 10.57 -9.47 -10.63
C ARG A 116 11.05 -9.48 -12.07
N LEU A 117 11.82 -8.47 -12.46
CA LEU A 117 12.42 -8.38 -13.81
C LEU A 117 13.39 -9.53 -14.07
N GLU A 118 14.21 -9.88 -13.09
CA GLU A 118 15.13 -11.01 -13.25
C GLU A 118 14.38 -12.35 -13.23
N GLY A 119 13.33 -12.49 -12.44
CA GLY A 119 12.41 -13.63 -12.49
C GLY A 119 11.71 -13.76 -13.85
N TRP A 120 11.32 -12.63 -14.45
CA TRP A 120 10.80 -12.59 -15.82
C TRP A 120 11.82 -13.08 -16.84
N ARG A 121 13.08 -12.62 -16.76
CA ARG A 121 14.16 -13.05 -17.67
C ARG A 121 14.39 -14.55 -17.55
N LEU A 122 14.48 -15.07 -16.33
CA LEU A 122 14.63 -16.51 -16.07
C LEU A 122 13.46 -17.31 -16.67
N PHE A 123 12.22 -16.86 -16.49
CA PHE A 123 11.06 -17.47 -17.13
C PHE A 123 11.17 -17.45 -18.66
N ARG A 124 11.60 -16.33 -19.26
CA ARG A 124 11.70 -16.20 -20.72
C ARG A 124 12.82 -17.03 -21.34
N GLU A 125 13.90 -17.25 -20.65
CA GLU A 125 14.97 -18.18 -21.07
C GLU A 125 14.46 -19.62 -21.18
N GLU A 126 13.58 -20.04 -20.26
CA GLU A 126 12.93 -21.35 -20.29
C GLU A 126 11.77 -21.43 -21.31
N HIS A 127 11.10 -20.31 -21.56
CA HIS A 127 9.90 -20.19 -22.39
C HIS A 127 10.05 -19.11 -23.48
N PRO A 128 10.89 -19.31 -24.49
CA PRO A 128 11.19 -18.29 -25.51
C PRO A 128 10.04 -18.05 -26.53
N GLY A 129 8.99 -18.90 -26.51
CA GLY A 129 7.86 -18.84 -27.43
C GLY A 129 6.88 -17.68 -27.16
N ALA A 130 5.76 -17.67 -27.92
CA ALA A 130 4.66 -16.74 -27.71
C ALA A 130 4.02 -16.96 -26.33
N LEU A 131 3.69 -15.87 -25.67
CA LEU A 131 3.05 -15.91 -24.35
C LEU A 131 1.56 -16.23 -24.48
N PRO A 132 1.02 -17.12 -23.66
CA PRO A 132 -0.40 -17.45 -23.67
C PRO A 132 -1.26 -16.47 -22.85
N PHE A 133 -0.67 -15.50 -22.14
CA PHE A 133 -1.33 -14.48 -21.33
C PHE A 133 -0.87 -13.08 -21.74
N ARG A 134 -1.68 -12.08 -21.43
CA ARG A 134 -1.33 -10.66 -21.56
C ARG A 134 -0.65 -10.21 -20.27
N PHE A 135 0.53 -9.64 -20.40
CA PHE A 135 1.27 -9.09 -19.27
C PHE A 135 1.45 -7.58 -19.43
N ILE A 136 1.03 -6.84 -18.43
CA ILE A 136 1.15 -5.38 -18.34
C ILE A 136 2.01 -5.07 -17.11
N TRP A 137 3.05 -4.29 -17.30
CA TRP A 137 3.84 -3.75 -16.21
C TRP A 137 3.65 -2.25 -16.17
N LEU A 138 3.05 -1.75 -15.09
CA LEU A 138 2.89 -0.33 -14.81
C LEU A 138 3.87 0.06 -13.72
N ILE A 139 4.73 1.06 -14.01
CA ILE A 139 5.74 1.52 -13.06
C ILE A 139 5.55 3.02 -12.89
N ASP A 140 5.24 3.41 -11.65
CA ASP A 140 4.89 4.77 -11.25
C ASP A 140 6.13 5.59 -10.90
N GLY A 141 6.08 6.88 -11.09
CA GLY A 141 7.10 7.84 -10.70
C GLY A 141 6.63 8.84 -9.64
N GLU A 142 5.45 8.57 -9.04
CA GLU A 142 4.77 9.46 -8.09
C GLU A 142 4.25 8.73 -6.84
N GLU A 143 4.62 7.45 -6.63
CA GLU A 143 4.05 6.62 -5.55
C GLU A 143 4.32 7.22 -4.18
N GLU A 144 5.53 7.63 -3.92
CA GLU A 144 6.01 8.15 -2.63
C GLU A 144 5.40 9.52 -2.22
N ILE A 145 4.63 10.11 -3.14
CA ILE A 145 3.81 11.32 -2.88
C ILE A 145 2.31 11.06 -3.05
N GLY A 146 1.90 9.76 -3.05
CA GLY A 146 0.52 9.32 -3.09
C GLY A 146 -0.08 9.20 -4.48
N SER A 147 0.72 9.07 -5.52
CA SER A 147 0.30 8.84 -6.92
C SER A 147 -0.81 9.78 -7.41
N PRO A 148 -0.64 11.11 -7.38
CA PRO A 148 -1.72 12.06 -7.67
C PRO A 148 -2.33 11.90 -9.07
N SER A 149 -1.56 11.42 -10.03
CA SER A 149 -2.01 11.22 -11.42
C SER A 149 -2.61 9.83 -11.69
N LEU A 150 -2.40 8.85 -10.83
CA LEU A 150 -2.64 7.43 -11.10
C LEU A 150 -4.08 7.12 -11.50
N GLU A 151 -5.06 7.64 -10.77
CA GLU A 151 -6.48 7.39 -11.07
C GLU A 151 -6.86 7.91 -12.45
N THR A 152 -6.46 9.14 -12.78
CA THR A 152 -6.72 9.76 -14.09
C THR A 152 -5.96 9.02 -15.19
N PHE A 153 -4.74 8.59 -14.91
CA PHE A 153 -3.92 7.82 -15.84
C PHE A 153 -4.57 6.48 -16.18
N LEU A 154 -5.01 5.71 -15.18
CA LEU A 154 -5.68 4.44 -15.39
C LEU A 154 -6.99 4.60 -16.18
N LYS A 155 -7.81 5.62 -15.85
CA LYS A 155 -9.05 5.93 -16.58
C LYS A 155 -8.83 6.23 -18.06
N THR A 156 -7.73 6.93 -18.39
CA THR A 156 -7.46 7.36 -19.77
C THR A 156 -6.70 6.30 -20.57
N ARG A 157 -5.67 5.70 -19.97
CA ARG A 157 -4.75 4.78 -20.69
C ARG A 157 -5.35 3.38 -20.86
N PHE A 158 -6.17 2.97 -19.90
CA PHE A 158 -6.74 1.62 -19.83
C PHE A 158 -8.27 1.63 -19.86
N GLN A 159 -8.86 2.65 -20.52
CA GLN A 159 -10.31 2.74 -20.68
C GLN A 159 -10.87 1.44 -21.27
N ASP A 160 -11.96 0.91 -20.65
CA ASP A 160 -12.64 -0.32 -21.06
C ASP A 160 -11.79 -1.60 -20.98
N GLU A 161 -10.58 -1.54 -20.43
CA GLU A 161 -9.74 -2.71 -20.22
C GLU A 161 -10.10 -3.44 -18.93
N LYS A 162 -9.89 -4.75 -18.94
CA LYS A 162 -10.02 -5.61 -17.76
C LYS A 162 -8.69 -6.28 -17.46
N VAL A 163 -8.41 -6.40 -16.17
CA VAL A 163 -7.23 -7.09 -15.65
C VAL A 163 -7.71 -8.08 -14.58
N ASP A 164 -7.30 -9.33 -14.69
CA ASP A 164 -7.75 -10.37 -13.76
C ASP A 164 -7.10 -10.22 -12.38
N VAL A 165 -5.83 -9.79 -12.34
CA VAL A 165 -5.09 -9.57 -11.10
C VAL A 165 -4.02 -8.49 -11.27
N CYS A 166 -3.82 -7.69 -10.22
CA CYS A 166 -2.68 -6.79 -10.08
C CYS A 166 -1.75 -7.34 -8.97
N TRP A 167 -0.55 -7.74 -9.36
CA TRP A 167 0.53 -8.04 -8.41
C TRP A 167 1.11 -6.71 -7.94
N TRP A 168 0.74 -6.37 -6.71
CA TRP A 168 1.07 -5.11 -6.06
C TRP A 168 2.56 -5.02 -5.69
N GLU A 169 3.11 -3.80 -5.69
CA GLU A 169 4.53 -3.51 -5.46
C GLU A 169 5.02 -4.00 -4.09
N TYR A 170 4.19 -3.87 -3.06
CA TYR A 170 4.57 -4.12 -1.67
C TYR A 170 4.18 -5.53 -1.19
N GLY A 171 5.07 -6.14 -0.44
CA GLY A 171 4.85 -7.37 0.32
C GLY A 171 5.91 -7.55 1.40
N GLU A 172 5.60 -8.37 2.40
CA GLU A 172 6.41 -8.47 3.61
C GLU A 172 6.97 -9.88 3.83
N ILE A 173 8.12 -9.92 4.51
CA ILE A 173 8.69 -11.13 5.12
C ILE A 173 8.83 -10.86 6.61
N ASP A 174 8.20 -11.67 7.45
CA ASP A 174 8.21 -11.46 8.89
C ASP A 174 9.60 -11.69 9.53
N SER A 175 9.71 -11.35 10.82
CA SER A 175 10.97 -11.49 11.57
C SER A 175 11.47 -12.93 11.69
N THR A 176 10.67 -13.93 11.36
CA THR A 176 11.03 -15.35 11.33
C THR A 176 11.35 -15.87 9.94
N GLY A 177 11.29 -14.98 8.92
CA GLY A 177 11.56 -15.30 7.52
C GLY A 177 10.38 -15.95 6.79
N ARG A 178 9.14 -15.79 7.29
CA ARG A 178 7.94 -16.27 6.61
C ARG A 178 7.41 -15.19 5.65
N PRO A 179 7.21 -15.50 4.37
CA PRO A 179 6.58 -14.57 3.45
C PRO A 179 5.14 -14.30 3.83
N ILE A 180 4.69 -13.06 3.57
CA ILE A 180 3.32 -12.62 3.78
C ILE A 180 2.70 -12.28 2.44
N VAL A 181 1.56 -12.90 2.13
CA VAL A 181 0.73 -12.54 0.98
C VAL A 181 -0.37 -11.60 1.47
N LEU A 182 -0.36 -10.37 0.99
CA LEU A 182 -1.32 -9.33 1.35
C LEU A 182 -2.51 -9.35 0.39
N CYS A 183 -3.73 -9.41 0.94
CA CYS A 183 -4.95 -9.46 0.13
C CYS A 183 -5.65 -8.09 0.05
N GLY A 184 -5.10 -7.05 0.67
CA GLY A 184 -5.69 -5.72 0.65
C GLY A 184 -5.07 -4.75 1.63
N PHE A 185 -5.56 -3.51 1.59
CA PHE A 185 -5.08 -2.38 2.36
C PHE A 185 -6.24 -1.59 2.93
N LYS A 186 -6.04 -0.99 4.10
CA LYS A 186 -7.00 -0.01 4.63
C LYS A 186 -6.92 1.29 3.83
N GLY A 187 -8.05 1.98 3.73
CA GLY A 187 -8.08 3.36 3.29
C GLY A 187 -7.55 4.29 4.38
N VAL A 188 -7.21 5.51 3.98
CA VAL A 188 -6.84 6.56 4.93
C VAL A 188 -7.48 7.89 4.52
N MET A 189 -7.89 8.65 5.52
CA MET A 189 -8.25 10.04 5.37
C MET A 189 -7.70 10.85 6.55
N ALA A 190 -7.35 12.10 6.29
CA ALA A 190 -6.81 13.02 7.28
C ALA A 190 -7.60 14.33 7.28
N VAL A 191 -8.03 14.75 8.48
CA VAL A 191 -8.78 15.99 8.68
C VAL A 191 -8.21 16.81 9.81
N GLU A 192 -8.54 18.10 9.84
CA GLU A 192 -8.25 19.00 10.95
C GLU A 192 -9.54 19.69 11.38
N LEU A 193 -9.81 19.65 12.66
CA LEU A 193 -10.81 20.49 13.31
C LEU A 193 -10.12 21.76 13.76
N ARG A 194 -10.62 22.93 13.36
CA ARG A 194 -10.10 24.23 13.80
C ARG A 194 -11.22 25.05 14.41
N CYS A 195 -10.90 25.72 15.52
CA CYS A 195 -11.84 26.62 16.17
C CYS A 195 -11.13 27.94 16.51
N ARG A 196 -11.80 29.04 16.21
CA ARG A 196 -11.36 30.39 16.54
C ARG A 196 -12.48 31.14 17.25
N THR A 197 -12.24 31.60 18.49
CA THR A 197 -13.24 32.30 19.32
C THR A 197 -12.88 33.77 19.56
N ALA A 198 -11.66 34.19 19.21
CA ALA A 198 -11.23 35.59 19.38
C ALA A 198 -10.26 36.01 18.25
N ARG A 199 -10.02 37.30 18.12
CA ARG A 199 -9.04 37.86 17.14
C ARG A 199 -7.59 37.70 17.60
N ALA A 200 -7.38 37.69 18.91
CA ALA A 200 -6.09 37.53 19.56
C ALA A 200 -6.30 36.88 20.94
N ASP A 201 -5.25 36.34 21.51
CA ASP A 201 -5.27 35.81 22.88
C ASP A 201 -5.79 36.83 23.85
N LEU A 202 -6.62 36.38 24.77
CA LEU A 202 -7.22 37.20 25.81
C LEU A 202 -6.63 36.85 27.20
N HIS A 203 -6.75 37.75 28.14
CA HIS A 203 -6.44 37.43 29.53
C HIS A 203 -7.44 36.38 30.08
N SER A 204 -6.96 35.33 30.76
CA SER A 204 -7.80 34.21 31.23
C SER A 204 -8.94 34.61 32.19
N SER A 205 -8.87 35.80 32.81
CA SER A 205 -9.98 36.34 33.61
C SER A 205 -11.27 36.56 32.83
N LEU A 206 -11.17 36.66 31.50
CA LEU A 206 -12.31 36.77 30.59
C LEU A 206 -12.96 35.44 30.24
N GLY A 207 -12.43 34.32 30.73
CA GLY A 207 -12.98 32.99 30.51
C GLY A 207 -14.37 32.72 31.08
N ALA A 208 -14.87 33.62 31.96
CA ALA A 208 -16.26 33.57 32.40
C ALA A 208 -17.26 34.21 31.39
N VAL A 209 -16.75 34.89 30.37
CA VAL A 209 -17.54 35.62 29.36
C VAL A 209 -17.35 35.08 27.96
N PHE A 210 -16.11 34.74 27.60
CA PHE A 210 -15.77 34.26 26.26
C PHE A 210 -15.48 32.78 26.28
N ASP A 211 -15.90 32.09 25.24
CA ASP A 211 -15.64 30.65 25.04
C ASP A 211 -14.17 30.41 24.70
N ASN A 212 -13.66 29.26 25.12
CA ASN A 212 -12.28 28.86 24.87
C ASN A 212 -12.28 27.82 23.72
N PRO A 213 -11.57 28.10 22.63
CA PRO A 213 -11.55 27.19 21.45
C PRO A 213 -11.03 25.79 21.81
N LEU A 214 -10.16 25.66 22.82
CA LEU A 214 -9.65 24.34 23.23
C LEU A 214 -10.72 23.50 23.94
N TRP A 215 -11.62 24.12 24.73
CA TRP A 215 -12.78 23.40 25.26
C TRP A 215 -13.77 22.99 24.19
N ARG A 216 -13.99 23.85 23.19
CA ARG A 216 -14.83 23.52 22.03
C ARG A 216 -14.27 22.34 21.26
N LEU A 217 -12.95 22.35 20.93
CA LEU A 217 -12.26 21.27 20.24
C LEU A 217 -12.21 19.98 21.05
N ALA A 218 -11.97 20.06 22.37
CA ALA A 218 -12.00 18.88 23.24
C ALA A 218 -13.38 18.22 23.27
N ALA A 219 -14.46 19.01 23.38
CA ALA A 219 -15.83 18.51 23.37
C ALA A 219 -16.19 17.91 21.97
N ALA A 220 -15.87 18.61 20.88
CA ALA A 220 -16.10 18.14 19.53
C ALA A 220 -15.34 16.81 19.30
N THR A 221 -14.06 16.74 19.64
CA THR A 221 -13.24 15.52 19.49
C THR A 221 -13.78 14.37 20.34
N ALA A 222 -14.14 14.63 21.60
CA ALA A 222 -14.71 13.62 22.49
C ALA A 222 -16.07 13.08 22.03
N SER A 223 -16.82 13.83 21.21
CA SER A 223 -18.08 13.39 20.64
C SER A 223 -17.91 12.38 19.50
N LEU A 224 -16.71 12.30 18.90
CA LEU A 224 -16.46 11.46 17.73
C LEU A 224 -16.18 9.99 18.07
N ARG A 225 -15.77 9.68 19.33
CA ARG A 225 -15.32 8.35 19.73
C ARG A 225 -15.61 8.06 21.18
N ASP A 226 -15.99 6.83 21.51
CA ASP A 226 -16.14 6.37 22.90
C ASP A 226 -14.82 5.83 23.50
N GLY A 227 -14.89 5.43 24.77
CA GLY A 227 -13.76 4.87 25.52
C GLY A 227 -13.24 3.52 24.98
N SER A 228 -14.07 2.76 24.27
CA SER A 228 -13.68 1.50 23.64
C SER A 228 -12.97 1.68 22.30
N GLY A 229 -12.95 2.90 21.77
CA GLY A 229 -12.37 3.19 20.46
C GLY A 229 -13.38 3.22 19.32
N ARG A 230 -14.67 2.96 19.59
CA ARG A 230 -15.72 2.99 18.59
C ARG A 230 -16.03 4.43 18.15
N VAL A 231 -16.07 4.66 16.84
CA VAL A 231 -16.47 5.94 16.25
C VAL A 231 -17.98 6.14 16.45
N LEU A 232 -18.37 7.31 16.97
CA LEU A 232 -19.75 7.64 17.33
C LEU A 232 -20.48 8.48 16.26
N VAL A 233 -19.89 8.64 15.09
CA VAL A 233 -20.49 9.36 13.96
C VAL A 233 -21.59 8.51 13.38
N ASP A 234 -22.82 9.02 13.33
CA ASP A 234 -23.96 8.31 12.78
C ASP A 234 -23.70 7.93 11.29
N GLY A 235 -24.00 6.68 10.94
CA GLY A 235 -23.77 6.15 9.59
C GLY A 235 -22.33 5.70 9.30
N PHE A 236 -21.37 5.93 10.20
CA PHE A 236 -19.96 5.60 9.95
C PHE A 236 -19.73 4.11 9.63
N TYR A 237 -20.51 3.21 10.20
CA TYR A 237 -20.39 1.75 10.01
C TYR A 237 -21.35 1.17 8.98
N ASP A 238 -22.29 1.97 8.43
CA ASP A 238 -23.38 1.46 7.61
C ASP A 238 -22.92 0.77 6.33
N THR A 239 -21.79 1.19 5.77
CA THR A 239 -21.23 0.63 4.54
C THR A 239 -20.09 -0.36 4.78
N VAL A 240 -19.71 -0.60 6.04
CA VAL A 240 -18.58 -1.49 6.36
C VAL A 240 -18.87 -2.91 5.90
N ARG A 241 -18.07 -3.40 4.95
CA ARG A 241 -18.16 -4.80 4.50
C ARG A 241 -17.67 -5.73 5.59
N GLN A 242 -18.57 -6.60 6.04
CA GLN A 242 -18.19 -7.65 6.98
C GLN A 242 -17.17 -8.59 6.35
N PRO A 243 -16.14 -9.05 7.11
CA PRO A 243 -15.21 -10.03 6.61
C PRO A 243 -15.91 -11.36 6.31
N ALA A 244 -15.48 -12.03 5.23
CA ALA A 244 -15.92 -13.38 4.93
C ALA A 244 -15.35 -14.38 5.95
N GLN A 245 -15.94 -15.58 6.04
CA GLN A 245 -15.59 -16.57 7.06
C GLN A 245 -14.13 -17.03 6.96
N ASP A 246 -13.63 -17.21 5.73
CA ASP A 246 -12.22 -17.55 5.46
C ASP A 246 -11.25 -16.50 6.02
N GLY A 247 -11.56 -15.21 5.85
CA GLY A 247 -10.79 -14.12 6.44
C GLY A 247 -10.82 -14.11 7.97
N LEU A 248 -11.97 -14.43 8.58
CA LEU A 248 -12.10 -14.58 10.03
C LEU A 248 -11.31 -15.80 10.54
N ASP A 249 -11.31 -16.90 9.81
CA ASP A 249 -10.58 -18.12 10.15
C ASP A 249 -9.04 -17.89 10.11
N LEU A 250 -8.57 -17.07 9.16
CA LEU A 250 -7.18 -16.61 9.12
C LEU A 250 -6.86 -15.68 10.30
N ALA A 251 -7.73 -14.74 10.60
CA ALA A 251 -7.54 -13.81 11.71
C ALA A 251 -7.61 -14.49 13.09
N ALA A 252 -8.29 -15.61 13.21
CA ALA A 252 -8.29 -16.44 14.43
C ALA A 252 -6.96 -17.15 14.69
N LYS A 253 -6.04 -17.16 13.70
CA LYS A 253 -4.69 -17.77 13.79
C LYS A 253 -3.63 -16.72 13.45
N PRO A 254 -3.45 -15.69 14.29
CA PRO A 254 -2.52 -14.62 14.01
C PRO A 254 -1.08 -15.14 13.86
N PRO A 255 -0.27 -14.53 12.98
CA PRO A 255 1.11 -14.95 12.76
C PRO A 255 2.04 -14.64 13.95
N PHE A 256 1.59 -13.81 14.88
CA PHE A 256 2.29 -13.41 16.10
C PHE A 256 1.30 -13.26 17.26
N SER A 257 1.78 -13.38 18.50
CA SER A 257 0.96 -13.20 19.68
C SER A 257 0.71 -11.72 20.00
N PHE A 258 -0.37 -11.45 20.71
CA PHE A 258 -0.66 -10.09 21.20
C PHE A 258 0.44 -9.55 22.12
N ASP A 259 0.98 -10.41 22.98
CA ASP A 259 2.11 -10.05 23.85
C ASP A 259 3.35 -9.65 23.05
N SER A 260 3.64 -10.35 21.93
CA SER A 260 4.75 -9.99 21.05
C SER A 260 4.55 -8.62 20.42
N LEU A 261 3.33 -8.28 20.01
CA LEU A 261 2.98 -6.96 19.48
C LEU A 261 3.20 -5.87 20.54
N VAL A 262 2.70 -6.09 21.76
CA VAL A 262 2.85 -5.16 22.88
C VAL A 262 4.33 -4.94 23.23
N GLN A 263 5.14 -6.01 23.25
CA GLN A 263 6.57 -5.91 23.50
C GLN A 263 7.31 -5.16 22.39
N ALA A 264 7.01 -5.45 21.13
CA ALA A 264 7.66 -4.80 19.99
C ALA A 264 7.35 -3.30 19.90
N THR A 265 6.11 -2.91 20.22
CA THR A 265 5.65 -1.52 20.14
C THR A 265 5.89 -0.72 21.44
N GLY A 266 6.11 -1.39 22.55
CA GLY A 266 6.15 -0.76 23.88
C GLY A 266 4.80 -0.20 24.36
N GLY A 267 3.69 -0.65 23.75
CA GLY A 267 2.34 -0.19 24.08
C GLY A 267 1.98 -0.52 25.53
N GLN A 268 1.59 0.51 26.29
CA GLN A 268 1.30 0.38 27.75
C GLN A 268 -0.19 0.29 28.05
N LYS A 269 -1.03 0.77 27.16
CA LYS A 269 -2.49 0.79 27.36
C LYS A 269 -3.19 0.33 26.08
N VAL A 270 -3.96 -0.71 26.20
CA VAL A 270 -4.77 -1.30 25.14
C VAL A 270 -6.19 -0.77 25.22
N LEU A 271 -6.89 -0.70 24.08
CA LEU A 271 -8.31 -0.35 24.04
C LEU A 271 -9.15 -1.38 24.80
N ASP A 272 -10.21 -0.91 25.46
CA ASP A 272 -11.13 -1.78 26.17
C ASP A 272 -11.74 -2.84 25.21
N GLY A 273 -11.73 -4.10 25.64
CA GLY A 273 -12.26 -5.23 24.85
C GLY A 273 -11.27 -5.85 23.86
N ILE A 274 -10.07 -5.29 23.67
CA ILE A 274 -9.01 -5.92 22.83
C ILE A 274 -8.19 -6.89 23.69
N HIS A 275 -8.02 -8.11 23.17
CA HIS A 275 -7.27 -9.20 23.80
C HIS A 275 -6.74 -10.18 22.77
N GLU A 276 -5.97 -11.19 23.16
CA GLU A 276 -5.32 -12.21 22.30
C GLU A 276 -6.24 -12.80 21.23
N ALA A 277 -7.50 -13.05 21.55
CA ALA A 277 -8.42 -13.72 20.61
C ALA A 277 -9.01 -12.81 19.52
N ASN A 278 -8.89 -11.47 19.64
CA ASN A 278 -9.54 -10.55 18.70
C ASN A 278 -8.66 -9.42 18.16
N PHE A 279 -7.45 -9.20 18.72
CA PHE A 279 -6.61 -8.07 18.30
C PHE A 279 -6.29 -8.10 16.80
N TYR A 280 -6.01 -9.28 16.26
CA TYR A 280 -5.63 -9.43 14.85
C TYR A 280 -6.82 -9.21 13.90
N ALA A 281 -8.01 -9.67 14.30
CA ALA A 281 -9.25 -9.35 13.57
C ALA A 281 -9.53 -7.84 13.59
N ALA A 282 -9.37 -7.19 14.73
CA ALA A 282 -9.52 -5.74 14.84
C ALA A 282 -8.51 -4.98 13.98
N MET A 283 -7.23 -5.41 13.98
CA MET A 283 -6.20 -4.82 13.11
C MET A 283 -6.54 -4.91 11.63
N ASN A 284 -7.09 -6.04 11.17
CA ASN A 284 -7.35 -6.29 9.75
C ASN A 284 -8.72 -5.72 9.29
N PHE A 285 -9.76 -5.78 10.13
CA PHE A 285 -11.14 -5.61 9.68
C PHE A 285 -11.89 -4.43 10.30
N GLU A 286 -11.42 -3.85 11.41
CA GLU A 286 -12.10 -2.74 12.02
C GLU A 286 -11.55 -1.39 11.55
N PRO A 287 -12.41 -0.42 11.21
CA PRO A 287 -11.96 0.94 10.98
C PRO A 287 -11.56 1.58 12.31
N CYS A 288 -10.66 2.56 12.26
CA CYS A 288 -10.29 3.29 13.48
C CYS A 288 -10.11 4.79 13.21
N MET A 289 -10.23 5.56 14.29
CA MET A 289 -9.97 7.00 14.34
C MET A 289 -8.86 7.28 15.35
N ASN A 290 -7.89 8.08 14.96
CA ASN A 290 -6.76 8.47 15.79
C ASN A 290 -6.59 9.99 15.81
N VAL A 291 -6.25 10.55 16.98
CA VAL A 291 -5.88 11.95 17.12
C VAL A 291 -4.36 12.06 17.04
N ASN A 292 -3.87 12.71 15.98
CA ASN A 292 -2.43 12.84 15.68
C ASN A 292 -1.79 14.01 16.38
N GLY A 293 -2.57 15.06 16.66
CA GLY A 293 -2.06 16.25 17.30
C GLY A 293 -3.18 17.13 17.84
N PHE A 294 -2.89 17.80 18.95
CA PHE A 294 -3.75 18.81 19.55
C PHE A 294 -2.90 20.07 19.76
N SER A 295 -3.29 21.18 19.13
CA SER A 295 -2.49 22.40 19.09
C SER A 295 -3.31 23.60 19.54
N GLY A 296 -2.68 24.48 20.32
CA GLY A 296 -3.27 25.73 20.79
C GLY A 296 -2.89 26.07 22.22
N GLY A 297 -3.07 27.32 22.58
CA GLY A 297 -2.74 27.83 23.92
C GLY A 297 -1.23 27.94 24.18
N TYR A 298 -0.84 27.99 25.43
CA TYR A 298 0.54 28.16 25.86
C TYR A 298 1.19 26.80 26.13
N ALA A 299 2.24 26.50 25.37
CA ALA A 299 3.03 25.26 25.47
C ALA A 299 4.48 25.49 25.95
N GLY A 300 4.82 26.74 26.39
CA GLY A 300 6.13 27.06 26.93
C GLY A 300 6.29 26.64 28.36
N GLU A 301 7.49 26.86 28.95
CA GLU A 301 7.79 26.55 30.32
C GLU A 301 7.02 27.47 31.28
N GLY A 302 6.53 26.92 32.42
CA GLY A 302 5.77 27.63 33.44
C GLY A 302 4.30 27.82 33.07
N ALA A 303 3.66 28.85 33.68
CA ALA A 303 2.25 29.16 33.51
C ALA A 303 2.03 30.49 32.81
N LYS A 304 1.11 30.56 31.85
CA LYS A 304 0.60 31.79 31.25
C LYS A 304 -0.92 31.81 31.38
N THR A 305 -1.43 32.85 32.04
CA THR A 305 -2.88 33.04 32.27
C THR A 305 -3.54 33.60 31.03
N VAL A 306 -3.76 32.74 30.03
CA VAL A 306 -4.26 33.09 28.70
C VAL A 306 -5.51 32.30 28.36
N LEU A 307 -6.44 32.93 27.65
CA LEU A 307 -7.50 32.30 26.89
C LEU A 307 -7.06 32.41 25.43
N PRO A 308 -6.69 31.30 24.78
CA PRO A 308 -6.18 31.33 23.40
C PRO A 308 -7.26 31.79 22.44
N ALA A 309 -6.85 32.43 21.36
CA ALA A 309 -7.73 32.87 20.29
C ALA A 309 -8.21 31.72 19.39
N GLU A 310 -7.34 30.73 19.20
CA GLU A 310 -7.59 29.60 18.30
C GLU A 310 -6.90 28.33 18.77
N GLY A 311 -7.32 27.22 18.20
CA GLY A 311 -6.67 25.92 18.32
C GLY A 311 -7.06 24.99 17.17
N SER A 312 -6.40 23.85 17.09
CA SER A 312 -6.72 22.80 16.12
C SER A 312 -6.44 21.40 16.62
N VAL A 313 -7.13 20.41 16.03
CA VAL A 313 -6.95 18.99 16.27
C VAL A 313 -6.80 18.28 14.93
N LYS A 314 -5.71 17.56 14.74
CA LYS A 314 -5.49 16.71 13.56
C LYS A 314 -5.92 15.28 13.87
N ILE A 315 -6.67 14.70 12.93
CA ILE A 315 -7.29 13.39 13.08
C ILE A 315 -7.07 12.61 11.80
N ASP A 316 -6.65 11.35 11.89
CA ASP A 316 -6.72 10.41 10.80
C ASP A 316 -7.73 9.28 11.07
N PHE A 317 -8.23 8.73 9.98
CA PHE A 317 -9.09 7.55 9.98
C PHE A 317 -8.45 6.47 9.13
N ARG A 318 -8.45 5.22 9.63
CA ARG A 318 -8.21 4.05 8.81
C ARG A 318 -9.53 3.43 8.48
N LEU A 319 -9.83 3.36 7.19
CA LEU A 319 -11.11 2.89 6.65
C LEU A 319 -10.99 1.46 6.15
N VAL A 320 -12.11 0.75 6.10
CA VAL A 320 -12.19 -0.64 5.63
C VAL A 320 -13.10 -0.74 4.41
N PRO A 321 -13.07 -1.84 3.64
CA PRO A 321 -13.81 -1.96 2.38
C PRO A 321 -15.25 -1.48 2.46
N ASP A 322 -15.65 -0.79 1.38
CA ASP A 322 -16.93 -0.12 1.15
C ASP A 322 -17.16 1.17 1.93
N GLN A 323 -16.20 1.63 2.74
CA GLN A 323 -16.20 3.00 3.26
C GLN A 323 -15.57 3.95 2.23
N ASP A 324 -16.32 4.93 1.79
CA ASP A 324 -15.84 6.02 0.94
C ASP A 324 -15.37 7.20 1.81
N PRO A 325 -14.09 7.63 1.70
CA PRO A 325 -13.56 8.72 2.52
C PRO A 325 -14.35 10.02 2.40
N GLN A 326 -14.78 10.38 1.19
CA GLN A 326 -15.57 11.60 0.95
C GLN A 326 -16.96 11.50 1.59
N HIS A 327 -17.52 10.29 1.65
CA HIS A 327 -18.78 10.08 2.39
C HIS A 327 -18.57 10.27 3.89
N VAL A 328 -17.49 9.72 4.45
CA VAL A 328 -17.15 9.89 5.88
C VAL A 328 -16.94 11.36 6.24
N VAL A 329 -16.31 12.17 5.39
CA VAL A 329 -16.19 13.62 5.58
C VAL A 329 -17.58 14.28 5.74
N ARG A 330 -18.56 13.92 4.89
CA ARG A 330 -19.92 14.44 4.99
C ARG A 330 -20.61 14.03 6.29
N LEU A 331 -20.42 12.78 6.73
CA LEU A 331 -20.97 12.30 8.00
C LEU A 331 -20.34 13.02 9.20
N LEU A 332 -19.03 13.28 9.17
CA LEU A 332 -18.34 14.07 10.21
C LEU A 332 -18.90 15.48 10.30
N ARG A 333 -19.09 16.18 9.19
CA ARG A 333 -19.67 17.53 9.19
C ARG A 333 -21.08 17.50 9.76
N ALA A 334 -21.93 16.58 9.31
CA ALA A 334 -23.29 16.44 9.81
C ALA A 334 -23.35 16.12 11.32
N HIS A 335 -22.43 15.29 11.82
CA HIS A 335 -22.31 14.98 13.24
C HIS A 335 -21.97 16.21 14.07
N LEU A 336 -20.96 16.97 13.63
CA LEU A 336 -20.53 18.20 14.33
C LEU A 336 -21.66 19.24 14.33
N ASP A 337 -22.35 19.45 13.20
CA ASP A 337 -23.46 20.40 13.10
C ASP A 337 -24.62 20.00 14.02
N ARG A 338 -24.99 18.71 14.02
CA ARG A 338 -26.06 18.18 14.90
C ARG A 338 -25.80 18.41 16.39
N LEU A 339 -24.53 18.42 16.78
CA LEU A 339 -24.12 18.62 18.18
C LEU A 339 -23.78 20.07 18.53
N GLY A 340 -24.06 21.02 17.61
CA GLY A 340 -23.86 22.45 17.85
C GLY A 340 -22.40 22.90 17.74
N PHE A 341 -21.62 22.23 16.87
CA PHE A 341 -20.22 22.56 16.56
C PHE A 341 -20.07 23.16 15.15
N GLU A 342 -21.05 23.95 14.67
CA GLU A 342 -21.02 24.62 13.37
C GLU A 342 -19.86 25.63 13.26
N ASP A 343 -19.42 26.17 14.41
CA ASP A 343 -18.28 27.08 14.54
C ASP A 343 -16.90 26.37 14.50
N VAL A 344 -16.90 25.04 14.54
CA VAL A 344 -15.69 24.22 14.36
C VAL A 344 -15.52 23.93 12.87
N GLU A 345 -14.51 24.53 12.27
CA GLU A 345 -14.15 24.31 10.88
C GLU A 345 -13.62 22.88 10.69
N LEU A 346 -14.12 22.17 9.68
CA LEU A 346 -13.60 20.86 9.24
C LEU A 346 -12.77 21.05 7.98
N ILE A 347 -11.46 20.91 8.08
CA ILE A 347 -10.50 21.00 6.99
C ILE A 347 -10.12 19.59 6.57
N VAL A 348 -10.25 19.28 5.29
CA VAL A 348 -9.85 17.99 4.71
C VAL A 348 -8.44 18.15 4.13
N HIS A 349 -7.48 17.40 4.68
CA HIS A 349 -6.11 17.37 4.16
C HIS A 349 -5.97 16.29 3.10
N ASP A 350 -6.57 15.12 3.32
CA ASP A 350 -6.64 14.02 2.38
C ASP A 350 -7.90 13.18 2.64
N ALA A 351 -8.57 12.78 1.57
CA ALA A 351 -9.72 11.89 1.60
C ALA A 351 -9.85 11.10 0.28
N ASN A 352 -8.73 10.67 -0.29
CA ASN A 352 -8.68 10.05 -1.61
C ASN A 352 -8.30 8.57 -1.58
N VAL A 353 -7.66 8.09 -0.50
CA VAL A 353 -7.19 6.70 -0.42
C VAL A 353 -8.30 5.79 0.08
N LYS A 354 -8.98 5.11 -0.85
CA LYS A 354 -10.03 4.14 -0.53
C LYS A 354 -9.43 2.79 -0.15
N PRO A 355 -10.11 2.03 0.75
CA PRO A 355 -9.68 0.69 1.12
C PRO A 355 -9.94 -0.31 0.00
N VAL A 356 -9.09 -1.35 -0.08
CA VAL A 356 -9.27 -2.48 -0.99
C VAL A 356 -9.08 -3.80 -0.25
N ARG A 357 -9.81 -4.85 -0.66
CA ARG A 357 -9.60 -6.21 -0.17
C ARG A 357 -10.09 -7.22 -1.20
N SER A 358 -9.15 -8.01 -1.72
CA SER A 358 -9.42 -9.17 -2.57
C SER A 358 -9.86 -10.37 -1.73
N SER A 359 -10.56 -11.33 -2.36
CA SER A 359 -10.92 -12.58 -1.70
C SER A 359 -9.66 -13.39 -1.39
N THR A 360 -9.56 -13.92 -0.17
CA THR A 360 -8.46 -14.80 0.23
C THR A 360 -8.46 -16.13 -0.52
N ASP A 361 -9.59 -16.49 -1.15
CA ASP A 361 -9.73 -17.68 -2.02
C ASP A 361 -9.31 -17.41 -3.48
N HIS A 362 -8.88 -16.17 -3.81
CA HIS A 362 -8.47 -15.84 -5.17
C HIS A 362 -7.32 -16.77 -5.62
N TRP A 363 -7.42 -17.26 -6.86
CA TRP A 363 -6.49 -18.25 -7.40
C TRP A 363 -5.01 -17.83 -7.31
N PHE A 364 -4.71 -16.55 -7.51
CA PHE A 364 -3.34 -16.05 -7.46
C PHE A 364 -2.76 -16.09 -6.03
N ILE A 365 -3.59 -15.89 -5.01
CA ILE A 365 -3.19 -16.02 -3.60
C ILE A 365 -2.81 -17.46 -3.28
N GLN A 366 -3.59 -18.43 -3.79
CA GLN A 366 -3.29 -19.86 -3.59
C GLN A 366 -2.01 -20.28 -4.32
N ASP A 367 -1.86 -19.85 -5.58
CA ASP A 367 -0.65 -20.11 -6.38
C ASP A 367 0.59 -19.47 -5.74
N ALA A 368 0.49 -18.22 -5.29
CA ALA A 368 1.55 -17.50 -4.60
C ALA A 368 1.96 -18.19 -3.29
N ARG A 369 0.98 -18.59 -2.49
CA ARG A 369 1.23 -19.33 -1.24
C ARG A 369 2.04 -20.60 -1.50
N GLU A 370 1.60 -21.46 -2.44
CA GLU A 370 2.29 -22.69 -2.79
C GLU A 370 3.74 -22.46 -3.22
N ILE A 371 3.95 -21.47 -4.09
CA ILE A 371 5.25 -21.14 -4.65
C ILE A 371 6.19 -20.58 -3.58
N LEU A 372 5.72 -19.63 -2.78
CA LEU A 372 6.50 -19.01 -1.70
C LEU A 372 6.86 -20.03 -0.62
N GLU A 373 5.92 -20.90 -0.19
CA GLU A 373 6.22 -21.99 0.77
C GLU A 373 7.34 -22.89 0.27
N LYS A 374 7.33 -23.23 -1.02
CA LYS A 374 8.35 -24.08 -1.63
C LYS A 374 9.73 -23.43 -1.66
N HIS A 375 9.82 -22.15 -2.06
CA HIS A 375 11.10 -21.48 -2.29
C HIS A 375 11.72 -20.93 -0.99
N PHE A 376 10.91 -20.43 -0.07
CA PHE A 376 11.37 -19.97 1.23
C PHE A 376 11.53 -21.10 2.25
N GLY A 377 10.98 -22.30 1.99
CA GLY A 377 11.02 -23.44 2.90
C GLY A 377 10.30 -23.16 4.23
N ARG A 378 9.34 -22.23 4.25
CA ARG A 378 8.61 -21.77 5.44
C ARG A 378 7.14 -21.60 5.12
N PRO A 379 6.24 -21.78 6.12
CA PRO A 379 4.81 -21.51 5.92
C PRO A 379 4.57 -20.04 5.53
N VAL A 380 3.69 -19.82 4.57
CA VAL A 380 3.25 -18.48 4.15
C VAL A 380 2.11 -17.99 5.04
N ILE A 381 2.15 -16.72 5.38
CA ILE A 381 1.08 -16.02 6.06
C ILE A 381 0.21 -15.36 4.99
N VAL A 382 -1.07 -15.73 4.95
CA VAL A 382 -2.05 -14.98 4.16
C VAL A 382 -2.69 -13.94 5.08
N GLN A 383 -2.46 -12.68 4.80
CA GLN A 383 -3.00 -11.55 5.55
C GLN A 383 -4.17 -10.93 4.79
N PRO A 384 -5.40 -11.04 5.31
CA PRO A 384 -6.60 -10.58 4.60
C PRO A 384 -6.62 -9.08 4.30
N SER A 385 -5.99 -8.27 5.14
CA SER A 385 -5.85 -6.82 4.95
C SER A 385 -4.65 -6.29 5.72
N SER A 386 -3.83 -5.47 5.10
CA SER A 386 -2.82 -4.69 5.83
C SER A 386 -3.50 -3.59 6.66
N PRO A 387 -3.05 -3.31 7.90
CA PRO A 387 -3.48 -2.13 8.63
C PRO A 387 -2.95 -0.82 8.03
N ALA A 388 -1.93 -0.91 7.17
CA ALA A 388 -1.42 0.20 6.39
C ALA A 388 -2.34 0.53 5.21
N SER A 389 -2.07 1.63 4.53
CA SER A 389 -2.82 2.09 3.36
C SER A 389 -1.91 2.14 2.13
N GLY A 390 -2.49 1.99 0.95
CA GLY A 390 -1.81 2.11 -0.33
C GLY A 390 -2.79 2.59 -1.40
N THR A 391 -2.26 3.09 -2.50
CA THR A 391 -3.02 3.69 -3.60
C THR A 391 -3.63 2.65 -4.56
N ALA A 392 -3.99 1.47 -4.05
CA ALA A 392 -4.40 0.31 -4.85
C ALA A 392 -5.85 0.38 -5.40
N HIS A 393 -6.72 1.22 -4.82
CA HIS A 393 -8.13 1.26 -5.20
C HIS A 393 -8.41 1.62 -6.68
N PRO A 394 -7.64 2.48 -7.38
CA PRO A 394 -7.91 2.77 -8.77
C PRO A 394 -7.81 1.54 -9.69
N PHE A 395 -6.95 0.57 -9.36
CA PHE A 395 -6.85 -0.68 -10.11
C PHE A 395 -8.12 -1.53 -9.99
N VAL A 396 -8.71 -1.56 -8.79
CA VAL A 396 -9.99 -2.26 -8.55
C VAL A 396 -11.13 -1.54 -9.28
N GLU A 397 -11.23 -0.22 -9.13
CA GLU A 397 -12.34 0.55 -9.69
C GLU A 397 -12.30 0.65 -11.22
N GLN A 398 -11.11 0.86 -11.80
CA GLN A 398 -10.98 1.08 -13.25
C GLN A 398 -10.81 -0.21 -14.05
N LEU A 399 -10.07 -1.19 -13.49
CA LEU A 399 -9.67 -2.40 -14.21
C LEU A 399 -10.40 -3.66 -13.72
N GLY A 400 -11.08 -3.59 -12.56
CA GLY A 400 -11.70 -4.74 -11.92
C GLY A 400 -10.68 -5.75 -11.38
N ALA A 401 -9.42 -5.34 -11.19
CA ALA A 401 -8.34 -6.21 -10.77
C ALA A 401 -8.42 -6.60 -9.30
N ASP A 402 -8.21 -7.87 -8.98
CA ASP A 402 -7.88 -8.26 -7.61
C ASP A 402 -6.44 -7.84 -7.26
N ILE A 403 -6.24 -7.29 -6.06
CA ILE A 403 -4.93 -6.82 -5.59
C ILE A 403 -4.28 -7.88 -4.72
N VAL A 404 -3.04 -8.24 -5.03
CA VAL A 404 -2.25 -9.21 -4.24
C VAL A 404 -0.83 -8.68 -4.06
N GLY A 405 -0.47 -8.41 -2.80
CA GLY A 405 0.87 -7.95 -2.42
C GLY A 405 1.78 -9.13 -2.09
N ILE A 406 2.93 -9.18 -2.76
CA ILE A 406 4.00 -10.16 -2.51
C ILE A 406 5.31 -9.43 -2.73
N GLY A 407 6.20 -9.42 -1.74
CA GLY A 407 7.45 -8.66 -1.86
C GLY A 407 8.55 -9.07 -0.89
N LEU A 408 9.58 -8.23 -0.84
CA LEU A 408 10.88 -8.45 -0.17
C LEU A 408 11.05 -7.67 1.12
N THR A 409 10.11 -6.79 1.46
CA THR A 409 10.22 -5.96 2.65
C THR A 409 10.29 -6.83 3.90
N HIS A 410 11.34 -6.68 4.69
CA HIS A 410 11.50 -7.43 5.94
C HIS A 410 11.48 -6.50 7.16
N HIS A 411 11.26 -7.06 8.34
CA HIS A 411 11.12 -6.28 9.60
C HIS A 411 12.26 -5.28 9.88
N GLY A 412 13.45 -5.48 9.31
CA GLY A 412 14.60 -4.59 9.46
C GLY A 412 14.97 -3.83 8.17
N ALA A 413 14.06 -3.73 7.20
CA ALA A 413 14.32 -3.09 5.92
C ALA A 413 14.56 -1.59 6.01
N MET A 414 14.13 -0.93 7.09
CA MET A 414 14.31 0.49 7.33
C MET A 414 13.70 1.38 6.23
N LEU A 415 12.48 1.03 5.78
CA LEU A 415 11.76 1.85 4.80
C LEU A 415 11.67 3.31 5.25
N HIS A 416 11.78 4.25 4.33
CA HIS A 416 11.75 5.70 4.54
C HIS A 416 12.77 6.22 5.57
N SER A 417 13.76 5.38 5.94
CA SER A 417 14.76 5.67 6.97
C SER A 417 16.18 5.46 6.46
N PRO A 418 17.20 6.05 7.10
CA PRO A 418 18.60 5.79 6.77
C PRO A 418 18.96 4.30 6.93
N ASN A 419 19.82 3.82 6.02
CA ASN A 419 20.25 2.41 5.93
C ASN A 419 19.16 1.44 5.49
N GLU A 420 18.23 1.89 4.65
CA GLU A 420 17.31 1.02 3.93
C GLU A 420 18.06 -0.14 3.28
N ASN A 421 17.50 -1.36 3.38
CA ASN A 421 18.21 -2.56 3.00
C ASN A 421 17.31 -3.74 2.67
N ILE A 422 17.84 -4.68 1.85
CA ILE A 422 17.26 -5.98 1.56
C ILE A 422 18.23 -7.12 1.91
N ILE A 423 17.69 -8.28 2.23
CA ILE A 423 18.48 -9.49 2.50
C ILE A 423 18.74 -10.21 1.17
N ILE A 424 20.00 -10.45 0.83
CA ILE A 424 20.41 -11.03 -0.47
C ILE A 424 19.78 -12.41 -0.69
N GLU A 425 19.80 -13.28 0.32
CA GLU A 425 19.18 -14.62 0.23
C GLU A 425 17.68 -14.56 -0.07
N GLN A 426 16.95 -13.60 0.53
CA GLN A 426 15.52 -13.39 0.26
C GLN A 426 15.29 -12.83 -1.14
N PHE A 427 16.17 -11.96 -1.60
CA PHE A 427 16.13 -11.43 -2.96
C PHE A 427 16.33 -12.53 -4.01
N GLU A 428 17.29 -13.44 -3.79
CA GLU A 428 17.49 -14.61 -4.65
C GLU A 428 16.24 -15.51 -4.68
N ALA A 429 15.67 -15.81 -3.51
CA ALA A 429 14.46 -16.61 -3.41
C ALA A 429 13.28 -15.95 -4.15
N MET A 430 13.16 -14.62 -4.09
CA MET A 430 12.09 -13.89 -4.76
C MET A 430 12.25 -13.90 -6.29
N ILE A 431 13.47 -13.89 -6.82
CA ILE A 431 13.70 -14.09 -8.27
C ILE A 431 13.15 -15.46 -8.71
N GLU A 432 13.46 -16.53 -7.98
CA GLU A 432 12.97 -17.88 -8.26
C GLU A 432 11.42 -17.96 -8.13
N CYS A 433 10.86 -17.32 -7.09
CA CYS A 433 9.40 -17.21 -6.91
C CYS A 433 8.74 -16.46 -8.08
N SER A 434 9.30 -15.33 -8.49
CA SER A 434 8.78 -14.53 -9.61
C SER A 434 8.75 -15.33 -10.89
N ALA A 435 9.84 -16.06 -11.21
CA ALA A 435 9.87 -16.95 -12.38
C ALA A 435 8.81 -18.06 -12.29
N ALA A 436 8.60 -18.64 -11.10
CA ALA A 436 7.58 -19.66 -10.89
C ALA A 436 6.16 -19.11 -11.03
N LEU A 437 5.90 -17.88 -10.56
CA LEU A 437 4.62 -17.19 -10.75
C LEU A 437 4.33 -16.93 -12.24
N PHE A 438 5.31 -16.47 -13.01
CA PHE A 438 5.14 -16.28 -14.46
C PHE A 438 4.86 -17.61 -15.18
N ARG A 439 5.49 -18.73 -14.77
CA ARG A 439 5.14 -20.08 -15.28
C ARG A 439 3.69 -20.44 -14.95
N ARG A 440 3.25 -20.17 -13.73
CA ARG A 440 1.88 -20.45 -13.29
C ARG A 440 0.85 -19.62 -14.08
N PHE A 441 1.14 -18.36 -14.41
CA PHE A 441 0.29 -17.56 -15.31
C PHE A 441 0.19 -18.17 -16.70
N ALA A 442 1.31 -18.65 -17.27
CA ALA A 442 1.32 -19.29 -18.57
C ALA A 442 0.50 -20.60 -18.57
N GLU A 443 0.65 -21.45 -17.55
CA GLU A 443 -0.12 -22.69 -17.38
C GLU A 443 -1.63 -22.42 -17.28
N ARG A 444 -2.02 -21.44 -16.46
CA ARG A 444 -3.42 -21.06 -16.24
C ARG A 444 -4.05 -20.53 -17.54
N ALA A 445 -3.38 -19.64 -18.23
CA ALA A 445 -3.85 -19.08 -19.49
C ALA A 445 -3.99 -20.14 -20.59
N ALA A 446 -3.09 -21.14 -20.62
CA ALA A 446 -3.21 -22.26 -21.53
C ALA A 446 -4.44 -23.14 -21.25
N GLY A 447 -4.76 -23.35 -19.96
CA GLY A 447 -6.00 -24.02 -19.53
C GLY A 447 -7.25 -23.27 -20.01
N MET A 448 -7.32 -21.95 -19.78
CA MET A 448 -8.45 -21.11 -20.23
C MET A 448 -8.66 -21.18 -21.76
N ARG A 449 -7.59 -21.16 -22.55
CA ARG A 449 -7.67 -21.29 -24.01
C ARG A 449 -8.25 -22.65 -24.45
N SER A 450 -7.96 -23.72 -23.73
CA SER A 450 -8.50 -25.07 -24.04
C SER A 450 -10.00 -25.16 -23.75
N GLU A 451 -10.48 -24.53 -22.68
CA GLU A 451 -11.90 -24.47 -22.32
C GLU A 451 -12.72 -23.64 -23.33
N ILE A 452 -12.19 -22.50 -23.78
CA ILE A 452 -12.82 -21.66 -24.82
C ILE A 452 -13.00 -22.48 -26.10
N LYS A 453 -11.93 -23.14 -26.56
CA LYS A 453 -12.00 -23.99 -27.76
C LYS A 453 -12.96 -25.17 -27.64
N SER A 454 -13.10 -25.77 -26.47
CA SER A 454 -14.04 -26.88 -26.23
C SER A 454 -15.50 -26.41 -26.28
N ASN A 455 -15.79 -25.20 -25.80
CA ASN A 455 -17.13 -24.61 -25.84
C ASN A 455 -17.56 -24.17 -27.25
N ASP A 456 -16.61 -23.78 -28.10
CA ASP A 456 -16.90 -23.41 -29.50
C ASP A 456 -17.16 -24.63 -30.42
N VAL A 457 -16.90 -25.84 -29.94
CA VAL A 457 -17.08 -27.09 -30.73
C VAL A 457 -18.47 -27.73 -30.54
N PHE A 458 -19.35 -27.21 -29.68
CA PHE A 458 -20.75 -27.65 -29.63
C PHE A 458 -21.63 -26.74 -30.50
N PRO A 459 -21.95 -27.11 -31.75
CA PRO A 459 -22.98 -26.43 -32.54
C PRO A 459 -24.32 -26.67 -31.85
N MET A 460 -25.08 -25.62 -31.67
CA MET A 460 -26.52 -25.73 -31.32
C MET A 460 -27.22 -26.56 -32.37
N ASN A 461 -27.38 -27.85 -32.09
CA ASN A 461 -28.17 -28.73 -32.94
C ASN A 461 -29.66 -28.35 -32.79
N GLY A 462 -30.14 -27.72 -33.87
CA GLY A 462 -31.44 -28.05 -34.49
C GLY A 462 -32.68 -27.86 -33.65
N VAL A 463 -33.26 -26.69 -33.73
CA VAL A 463 -34.73 -26.60 -33.77
C VAL A 463 -35.08 -26.62 -35.29
N THR A 464 -35.51 -27.75 -35.75
CA THR A 464 -36.26 -27.88 -37.03
C THR A 464 -37.75 -27.73 -36.72
N PRO A 465 -38.53 -27.20 -37.69
CA PRO A 465 -39.83 -26.58 -37.50
C PRO A 465 -40.98 -27.54 -37.14
#